data_cd1a6b2804c4e059f8832a3078c165cc
#
_entry.id   cd1a6b2804c4e059f8832a3078c165cc
#
_cell.length_a   1.000
_cell.length_b   1.000
_cell.length_c   1.000
_cell.angle_alpha   90.00
_cell.angle_beta   90.00
_cell.angle_gamma   90.00
#
_symmetry.space_group_name_H-M   'P 1'
#
loop_
_entity.id
_entity.type
_entity.pdbx_description
1 polymer ?
#
loop_
_entity_poly.entity_id
_entity_poly.type
_entity_poly.pdbx_seq_one_letter_code
_entity_poly.pdbx_strand_id
1 'polypeptide(L)'
;IELTREAGYYPKIDPPTFNQHGGLVVPGFKLTMTAPEGTIYYTIDGSDPRLLATGVVAPDVLVYDAPIVISATTHVNARVLAGDTWSALHQATFKVREYEDYPRITEIMYNPPGGDDYEYIELKNPSDVALDLSRMSFEGITFFFPTGTILPPGEMIVLARDPAAFADRYPNVIVGGAYQGKLSNKGEVISLKDAQGNTRISVPYDDENGWPISPDGRGDSLVFVVQDGDSQDPKNWRASENFGGSPGADHY
;
A
#
# COMPACT_ATOMS: atom_id res chain seq x y z
N ILE A 1 -23.27 5.35 -29.25
CA ILE A 1 -22.83 4.01 -29.72
C ILE A 1 -23.87 3.45 -30.74
N GLU A 2 -25.19 3.51 -30.48
CA GLU A 2 -26.21 2.93 -31.37
C GLU A 2 -26.19 3.58 -32.76
N LEU A 3 -26.19 4.90 -32.84
CA LEU A 3 -26.09 5.65 -34.10
C LEU A 3 -24.80 5.37 -34.88
N THR A 4 -23.70 5.12 -34.18
CA THR A 4 -22.40 4.78 -34.80
C THR A 4 -22.35 3.34 -35.30
N ARG A 5 -23.14 2.43 -34.70
CA ARG A 5 -23.34 1.05 -35.17
C ARG A 5 -24.17 1.01 -36.42
N GLU A 6 -25.30 1.75 -36.45
CA GLU A 6 -26.18 1.87 -37.63
C GLU A 6 -25.42 2.47 -38.82
N ALA A 7 -24.54 3.44 -38.57
CA ALA A 7 -23.70 4.04 -39.61
C ALA A 7 -22.46 3.19 -40.01
N GLY A 8 -22.23 2.04 -39.36
CA GLY A 8 -21.13 1.13 -39.66
C GLY A 8 -19.76 1.56 -39.11
N TYR A 9 -19.71 2.62 -38.28
CA TYR A 9 -18.48 3.12 -37.69
C TYR A 9 -18.08 2.40 -36.39
N TYR A 10 -18.97 1.58 -35.82
CA TYR A 10 -18.67 0.81 -34.60
C TYR A 10 -19.16 -0.64 -34.80
N PRO A 11 -18.38 -1.65 -34.31
CA PRO A 11 -18.76 -3.06 -34.42
C PRO A 11 -20.13 -3.35 -33.81
N LYS A 12 -20.87 -4.27 -34.43
CA LYS A 12 -22.19 -4.72 -33.93
C LYS A 12 -22.07 -5.54 -32.65
N ILE A 13 -20.93 -6.23 -32.47
CA ILE A 13 -20.62 -7.06 -31.29
C ILE A 13 -20.07 -6.16 -30.17
N ASP A 14 -20.59 -6.32 -28.97
CA ASP A 14 -20.07 -5.64 -27.79
C ASP A 14 -18.70 -6.20 -27.36
N PRO A 15 -17.77 -5.34 -26.94
CA PRO A 15 -16.53 -5.80 -26.36
C PRO A 15 -16.79 -6.56 -25.05
N PRO A 16 -15.86 -7.41 -24.59
CA PRO A 16 -16.03 -8.08 -23.31
C PRO A 16 -16.08 -7.05 -22.16
N THR A 17 -16.87 -7.36 -21.15
CA THR A 17 -16.94 -6.58 -19.92
C THR A 17 -16.01 -7.20 -18.89
N PHE A 18 -15.18 -6.37 -18.24
CA PHE A 18 -14.29 -6.75 -17.16
C PHE A 18 -14.96 -6.44 -15.82
N ASN A 19 -14.71 -7.27 -14.79
CA ASN A 19 -15.17 -6.98 -13.42
C ASN A 19 -14.52 -5.72 -12.82
N GLN A 20 -13.39 -5.25 -13.39
CA GLN A 20 -12.75 -3.98 -13.08
C GLN A 20 -12.05 -3.42 -14.33
N HIS A 21 -12.12 -2.10 -14.54
CA HIS A 21 -11.50 -1.41 -15.68
C HIS A 21 -10.04 -1.02 -15.46
N GLY A 22 -9.20 -1.97 -14.98
CA GLY A 22 -7.81 -1.69 -14.66
C GLY A 22 -7.64 -0.91 -13.35
N GLY A 23 -6.50 -0.23 -13.21
CA GLY A 23 -6.13 0.50 -12.00
C GLY A 23 -5.33 -0.35 -11.02
N LEU A 24 -5.25 0.10 -9.77
CA LEU A 24 -4.51 -0.60 -8.71
C LEU A 24 -5.30 -1.83 -8.24
N VAL A 25 -4.63 -2.97 -8.15
CA VAL A 25 -5.18 -4.25 -7.69
C VAL A 25 -4.23 -4.92 -6.70
N VAL A 26 -4.77 -5.76 -5.83
CA VAL A 26 -3.96 -6.60 -4.93
C VAL A 26 -3.28 -7.74 -5.71
N PRO A 27 -2.12 -8.26 -5.26
CA PRO A 27 -1.54 -9.46 -5.82
C PRO A 27 -2.53 -10.63 -5.80
N GLY A 28 -2.63 -11.36 -6.92
CA GLY A 28 -3.59 -12.46 -7.04
C GLY A 28 -5.03 -12.03 -7.37
N PHE A 29 -5.25 -10.76 -7.72
CA PHE A 29 -6.55 -10.29 -8.22
C PHE A 29 -7.05 -11.17 -9.37
N LYS A 30 -8.30 -11.60 -9.28
CA LYS A 30 -8.94 -12.43 -10.31
C LYS A 30 -9.72 -11.54 -11.28
N LEU A 31 -9.14 -11.29 -12.44
CA LEU A 31 -9.84 -10.64 -13.52
C LEU A 31 -10.85 -11.61 -14.15
N THR A 32 -12.11 -11.24 -14.13
CA THR A 32 -13.16 -11.96 -14.85
C THR A 32 -13.65 -11.14 -16.02
N MET A 33 -13.95 -11.85 -17.12
CA MET A 33 -14.47 -11.27 -18.34
C MET A 33 -15.78 -11.95 -18.73
N THR A 34 -16.73 -11.17 -19.25
CA THR A 34 -18.01 -11.68 -19.77
C THR A 34 -18.32 -11.07 -21.11
N ALA A 35 -19.02 -11.82 -21.95
CA ALA A 35 -19.56 -11.33 -23.22
C ALA A 35 -20.96 -11.91 -23.41
N PRO A 36 -21.88 -11.18 -24.08
CA PRO A 36 -23.23 -11.66 -24.33
C PRO A 36 -23.26 -12.80 -25.35
N GLU A 37 -22.26 -12.86 -26.26
CA GLU A 37 -22.16 -13.87 -27.33
C GLU A 37 -20.70 -14.05 -27.75
N GLY A 38 -20.40 -15.10 -28.52
CA GLY A 38 -19.10 -15.32 -29.12
C GLY A 38 -18.02 -15.81 -28.15
N THR A 39 -16.78 -15.80 -28.61
CA THR A 39 -15.59 -16.23 -27.85
C THR A 39 -14.74 -15.02 -27.51
N ILE A 40 -14.33 -14.91 -26.25
CA ILE A 40 -13.41 -13.86 -25.81
C ILE A 40 -11.97 -14.34 -26.09
N TYR A 41 -11.25 -13.55 -26.87
CA TYR A 41 -9.82 -13.67 -27.11
C TYR A 41 -9.10 -12.55 -26.41
N TYR A 42 -7.96 -12.85 -25.77
CA TYR A 42 -7.21 -11.85 -25.04
C TYR A 42 -5.69 -12.04 -25.12
N THR A 43 -4.97 -10.97 -24.82
CA THR A 43 -3.51 -10.93 -24.62
C THR A 43 -3.18 -10.27 -23.30
N ILE A 44 -2.00 -10.52 -22.76
CA ILE A 44 -1.51 -9.94 -21.50
C ILE A 44 -0.24 -9.09 -21.69
N ASP A 45 0.16 -8.90 -22.93
CA ASP A 45 1.34 -8.11 -23.36
C ASP A 45 0.97 -6.76 -24.00
N GLY A 46 -0.33 -6.47 -24.11
CA GLY A 46 -0.84 -5.26 -24.75
C GLY A 46 -0.98 -5.34 -26.27
N SER A 47 -0.70 -6.48 -26.91
CA SER A 47 -0.98 -6.70 -28.32
C SER A 47 -2.49 -6.84 -28.60
N ASP A 48 -2.91 -6.58 -29.83
CA ASP A 48 -4.34 -6.77 -30.23
C ASP A 48 -4.59 -8.26 -30.53
N PRO A 49 -5.62 -8.89 -29.93
CA PRO A 49 -6.01 -10.27 -30.25
C PRO A 49 -6.32 -10.52 -31.72
N ARG A 50 -6.58 -9.49 -32.50
CA ARG A 50 -6.90 -9.55 -33.93
C ARG A 50 -5.74 -9.03 -34.76
N LEU A 51 -5.29 -9.79 -35.75
CA LEU A 51 -4.36 -9.26 -36.75
C LEU A 51 -4.97 -8.12 -37.56
N LEU A 52 -4.28 -6.99 -37.58
CA LEU A 52 -4.65 -5.84 -38.39
C LEU A 52 -4.68 -6.26 -39.88
N ALA A 53 -5.61 -5.74 -40.63
CA ALA A 53 -5.84 -5.96 -42.04
C ALA A 53 -6.40 -7.33 -42.46
N THR A 54 -6.10 -8.43 -41.80
CA THR A 54 -6.60 -9.76 -42.16
C THR A 54 -7.85 -10.18 -41.39
N GLY A 55 -8.03 -9.65 -40.17
CA GLY A 55 -9.16 -9.99 -39.28
C GLY A 55 -9.06 -11.38 -38.66
N VAL A 56 -7.97 -12.12 -38.86
CA VAL A 56 -7.79 -13.43 -38.22
C VAL A 56 -7.30 -13.26 -36.78
N VAL A 57 -7.49 -14.32 -35.99
CA VAL A 57 -6.94 -14.40 -34.62
C VAL A 57 -5.40 -14.29 -34.70
N ALA A 58 -4.81 -13.42 -33.90
CA ALA A 58 -3.36 -13.26 -33.87
C ALA A 58 -2.67 -14.51 -33.29
N PRO A 59 -1.42 -14.78 -33.63
CA PRO A 59 -0.62 -15.82 -32.97
C PRO A 59 -0.52 -15.55 -31.46
N ASP A 60 -0.37 -16.60 -30.67
CA ASP A 60 -0.12 -16.57 -29.21
C ASP A 60 -1.26 -15.93 -28.38
N VAL A 61 -2.43 -15.75 -28.98
CA VAL A 61 -3.62 -15.22 -28.31
C VAL A 61 -4.26 -16.31 -27.45
N LEU A 62 -4.72 -15.90 -26.27
CA LEU A 62 -5.39 -16.77 -25.33
C LEU A 62 -6.92 -16.72 -25.50
N VAL A 63 -7.58 -17.86 -25.28
CA VAL A 63 -9.04 -17.93 -25.18
C VAL A 63 -9.42 -17.84 -23.70
N TYR A 64 -10.39 -16.96 -23.39
CA TYR A 64 -10.86 -16.82 -22.02
C TYR A 64 -11.84 -17.94 -21.65
N ASP A 65 -11.45 -18.79 -20.73
CA ASP A 65 -12.25 -19.90 -20.18
C ASP A 65 -12.30 -19.91 -18.64
N ALA A 66 -11.40 -19.17 -17.98
CA ALA A 66 -11.32 -19.07 -16.53
C ALA A 66 -10.79 -17.70 -16.09
N PRO A 67 -11.03 -17.28 -14.83
CA PRO A 67 -10.48 -16.06 -14.28
C PRO A 67 -8.96 -15.96 -14.39
N ILE A 68 -8.45 -14.82 -14.84
CA ILE A 68 -7.02 -14.54 -14.99
C ILE A 68 -6.49 -14.03 -13.65
N VAL A 69 -5.47 -14.70 -13.11
CA VAL A 69 -4.79 -14.26 -11.88
C VAL A 69 -3.75 -13.21 -12.24
N ILE A 70 -3.92 -11.98 -11.74
CA ILE A 70 -3.00 -10.86 -11.93
C ILE A 70 -2.05 -10.80 -10.74
N SER A 71 -0.80 -11.21 -10.95
CA SER A 71 0.25 -11.22 -9.91
C SER A 71 1.37 -10.21 -10.16
N ALA A 72 1.36 -9.54 -11.31
CA ALA A 72 2.28 -8.47 -11.69
C ALA A 72 1.54 -7.44 -12.54
N THR A 73 2.09 -6.25 -12.68
CA THR A 73 1.51 -5.23 -13.57
C THR A 73 1.32 -5.80 -14.97
N THR A 74 0.07 -5.83 -15.43
CA THR A 74 -0.36 -6.53 -16.64
C THR A 74 -1.22 -5.63 -17.52
N HIS A 75 -0.92 -5.60 -18.82
CA HIS A 75 -1.74 -4.94 -19.83
C HIS A 75 -2.62 -5.99 -20.52
N VAL A 76 -3.91 -5.92 -20.29
CA VAL A 76 -4.88 -6.86 -20.88
C VAL A 76 -5.62 -6.19 -22.03
N ASN A 77 -5.53 -6.78 -23.21
CA ASN A 77 -6.31 -6.44 -24.37
C ASN A 77 -7.25 -7.60 -24.70
N ALA A 78 -8.53 -7.32 -24.89
CA ALA A 78 -9.52 -8.36 -25.17
C ALA A 78 -10.55 -7.94 -26.22
N ARG A 79 -10.96 -8.90 -27.02
CA ARG A 79 -12.03 -8.77 -28.02
C ARG A 79 -12.94 -10.00 -27.99
N VAL A 80 -14.16 -9.81 -28.45
CA VAL A 80 -15.08 -10.90 -28.74
C VAL A 80 -15.05 -11.19 -30.25
N LEU A 81 -15.02 -12.45 -30.61
CA LEU A 81 -15.27 -12.94 -31.96
C LEU A 81 -16.56 -13.75 -31.96
N ALA A 82 -17.58 -13.28 -32.72
CA ALA A 82 -18.83 -13.99 -32.96
C ALA A 82 -19.01 -14.22 -34.46
N GLY A 83 -18.95 -15.49 -34.89
CA GLY A 83 -18.81 -15.84 -36.30
C GLY A 83 -17.53 -15.23 -36.88
N ASP A 84 -17.67 -14.38 -37.91
CA ASP A 84 -16.56 -13.68 -38.57
C ASP A 84 -16.45 -12.20 -38.11
N THR A 85 -17.19 -11.79 -37.08
CA THR A 85 -17.27 -10.40 -36.65
C THR A 85 -16.58 -10.20 -35.34
N TRP A 86 -15.63 -9.24 -35.32
CA TRP A 86 -14.93 -8.82 -34.13
C TRP A 86 -15.63 -7.65 -33.43
N SER A 87 -15.60 -7.66 -32.10
CA SER A 87 -15.96 -6.50 -31.28
C SER A 87 -14.92 -5.39 -31.37
N ALA A 88 -15.24 -4.22 -30.80
CA ALA A 88 -14.23 -3.24 -30.43
C ALA A 88 -13.23 -3.83 -29.42
N LEU A 89 -12.02 -3.24 -29.36
CA LEU A 89 -11.01 -3.61 -28.37
C LEU A 89 -11.41 -3.07 -26.99
N HIS A 90 -11.39 -3.92 -25.99
CA HIS A 90 -11.36 -3.52 -24.59
C HIS A 90 -9.95 -3.71 -24.08
N GLN A 91 -9.37 -2.64 -23.54
CA GLN A 91 -8.03 -2.66 -23.00
C GLN A 91 -8.01 -2.08 -21.59
N ALA A 92 -7.22 -2.67 -20.71
CA ALA A 92 -7.04 -2.23 -19.35
C ALA A 92 -5.62 -2.56 -18.85
N THR A 93 -5.09 -1.68 -18.03
CA THR A 93 -3.84 -1.92 -17.30
C THR A 93 -4.15 -2.14 -15.84
N PHE A 94 -3.77 -3.31 -15.33
CA PHE A 94 -3.83 -3.65 -13.92
C PHE A 94 -2.46 -3.45 -13.32
N LYS A 95 -2.33 -2.49 -12.41
CA LYS A 95 -1.10 -2.27 -11.63
C LYS A 95 -1.22 -3.06 -10.35
N VAL A 96 -0.37 -4.05 -10.15
CA VAL A 96 -0.33 -4.78 -8.89
C VAL A 96 0.32 -3.91 -7.84
N ARG A 97 -0.35 -3.78 -6.69
CA ARG A 97 0.23 -3.12 -5.52
C ARG A 97 1.42 -3.96 -5.07
N GLU A 98 2.60 -3.40 -5.13
CA GLU A 98 3.75 -3.97 -4.46
C GLU A 98 3.58 -3.66 -2.97
N TYR A 99 3.30 -4.69 -2.18
CA TYR A 99 3.37 -4.55 -0.74
C TYR A 99 4.84 -4.54 -0.33
N GLU A 100 5.16 -3.54 0.44
CA GLU A 100 6.41 -3.55 1.18
C GLU A 100 6.35 -4.72 2.17
N ASP A 101 7.40 -5.51 2.25
CA ASP A 101 7.56 -6.64 3.18
C ASP A 101 7.99 -6.19 4.58
N TYR A 102 7.66 -4.93 4.93
CA TYR A 102 7.98 -4.28 6.19
C TYR A 102 6.85 -3.32 6.62
N PRO A 103 6.71 -3.04 7.92
CA PRO A 103 5.69 -2.14 8.43
C PRO A 103 6.01 -0.69 8.08
N ARG A 104 5.06 0.22 8.26
CA ARG A 104 5.27 1.67 8.22
C ARG A 104 5.36 2.24 9.63
N ILE A 105 6.20 3.26 9.84
CA ILE A 105 6.14 4.10 11.02
C ILE A 105 4.96 5.07 10.81
N THR A 106 3.96 4.97 11.67
CA THR A 106 2.70 5.72 11.56
C THR A 106 2.58 6.86 12.56
N GLU A 107 3.25 6.74 13.72
CA GLU A 107 3.23 7.78 14.73
C GLU A 107 4.56 7.84 15.50
N ILE A 108 5.00 9.07 15.80
CA ILE A 108 6.21 9.33 16.59
C ILE A 108 5.88 10.42 17.63
N MET A 109 5.98 10.06 18.91
CA MET A 109 5.91 10.98 20.03
C MET A 109 7.32 11.22 20.56
N TYR A 110 7.99 12.25 20.04
CA TYR A 110 9.40 12.51 20.36
C TYR A 110 9.63 13.53 21.47
N ASN A 111 8.68 14.43 21.74
CA ASN A 111 8.76 15.44 22.81
C ASN A 111 7.44 15.51 23.60
N PRO A 112 7.08 14.44 24.31
CA PRO A 112 5.79 14.35 25.00
C PRO A 112 5.75 15.26 26.24
N PRO A 113 4.56 15.81 26.58
CA PRO A 113 4.36 16.46 27.86
C PRO A 113 4.61 15.49 29.01
N GLY A 114 5.36 15.92 30.01
CA GLY A 114 5.69 15.10 31.19
C GLY A 114 7.04 14.41 31.11
N GLY A 115 7.74 14.52 29.99
CA GLY A 115 9.12 14.08 29.82
C GLY A 115 9.27 12.81 28.98
N ASP A 116 10.52 12.50 28.71
CA ASP A 116 10.93 11.47 27.73
C ASP A 116 10.37 10.05 28.03
N ASP A 117 9.97 9.74 29.26
CA ASP A 117 9.41 8.42 29.61
C ASP A 117 8.09 8.12 28.90
N TYR A 118 7.43 9.14 28.33
CA TYR A 118 6.22 9.00 27.54
C TYR A 118 6.46 8.95 26.03
N GLU A 119 7.73 8.89 25.59
CA GLU A 119 8.06 8.73 24.17
C GLU A 119 7.61 7.37 23.63
N TYR A 120 7.16 7.36 22.38
CA TYR A 120 6.83 6.14 21.68
C TYR A 120 6.96 6.26 20.17
N ILE A 121 7.08 5.10 19.51
CA ILE A 121 7.00 4.93 18.07
C ILE A 121 5.95 3.87 17.79
N GLU A 122 5.06 4.16 16.85
CA GLU A 122 4.08 3.20 16.35
C GLU A 122 4.43 2.75 14.94
N LEU A 123 4.26 1.44 14.71
CA LEU A 123 4.34 0.86 13.38
C LEU A 123 3.01 0.18 13.04
N LYS A 124 2.63 0.25 11.77
CA LYS A 124 1.45 -0.41 11.21
C LYS A 124 1.86 -1.35 10.08
N ASN A 125 1.20 -2.49 10.00
CA ASN A 125 1.23 -3.32 8.81
C ASN A 125 0.21 -2.79 7.80
N PRO A 126 0.63 -2.12 6.71
CA PRO A 126 -0.29 -1.55 5.73
C PRO A 126 -0.79 -2.60 4.72
N SER A 127 -0.27 -3.82 4.78
CA SER A 127 -0.54 -4.88 3.80
C SER A 127 -1.71 -5.78 4.23
N ASP A 128 -2.17 -6.64 3.34
CA ASP A 128 -3.19 -7.66 3.58
C ASP A 128 -2.60 -9.04 3.96
N VAL A 129 -1.27 -9.10 4.14
CA VAL A 129 -0.55 -10.28 4.61
C VAL A 129 0.16 -10.00 5.93
N ALA A 130 0.39 -11.04 6.74
CA ALA A 130 1.16 -10.90 7.96
C ALA A 130 2.64 -10.63 7.66
N LEU A 131 3.25 -9.68 8.37
CA LEU A 131 4.67 -9.33 8.25
C LEU A 131 5.47 -10.04 9.34
N ASP A 132 6.59 -10.66 8.95
CA ASP A 132 7.57 -11.20 9.90
C ASP A 132 8.60 -10.12 10.24
N LEU A 133 8.49 -9.56 11.45
CA LEU A 133 9.41 -8.55 11.96
C LEU A 133 10.65 -9.16 12.65
N SER A 134 10.81 -10.48 12.64
CA SER A 134 11.92 -11.17 13.33
C SER A 134 13.26 -10.58 12.98
N ARG A 135 14.02 -10.17 14.02
CA ARG A 135 15.36 -9.58 13.91
C ARG A 135 15.43 -8.24 13.17
N MET A 136 14.32 -7.64 12.81
CA MET A 136 14.35 -6.24 12.40
C MET A 136 14.83 -5.39 13.57
N SER A 137 15.51 -4.29 13.27
CA SER A 137 16.12 -3.42 14.27
C SER A 137 15.97 -1.96 13.90
N PHE A 138 16.02 -1.11 14.91
CA PHE A 138 16.05 0.33 14.72
C PHE A 138 17.47 0.89 14.75
N GLU A 139 17.67 1.99 14.02
CA GLU A 139 18.75 2.96 14.14
C GLU A 139 18.14 4.31 14.54
N GLY A 140 18.81 5.05 15.44
CA GLY A 140 18.30 6.23 16.15
C GLY A 140 17.89 5.88 17.57
N ILE A 141 17.18 4.77 17.76
CA ILE A 141 16.92 4.12 19.06
C ILE A 141 17.49 2.70 19.07
N THR A 142 17.67 2.12 20.26
CA THR A 142 18.12 0.72 20.39
C THR A 142 16.93 -0.19 20.62
N PHE A 143 16.52 -0.92 19.57
CA PHE A 143 15.48 -1.93 19.66
C PHE A 143 15.69 -3.03 18.61
N PHE A 144 15.40 -4.27 19.00
CA PHE A 144 15.40 -5.45 18.12
C PHE A 144 14.11 -6.24 18.33
N PHE A 145 13.43 -6.53 17.24
CA PHE A 145 12.27 -7.43 17.30
C PHE A 145 12.71 -8.86 17.61
N PRO A 146 12.14 -9.53 18.64
CA PRO A 146 12.38 -10.93 18.91
C PRO A 146 12.07 -11.82 17.71
N THR A 147 12.74 -12.97 17.62
CA THR A 147 12.40 -14.00 16.64
C THR A 147 10.96 -14.49 16.86
N GLY A 148 10.17 -14.61 15.79
CA GLY A 148 8.76 -14.99 15.85
C GLY A 148 7.81 -13.82 16.05
N THR A 149 8.29 -12.56 15.98
CA THR A 149 7.41 -11.39 16.01
C THR A 149 6.68 -11.28 14.67
N ILE A 150 5.39 -11.54 14.69
CA ILE A 150 4.51 -11.43 13.50
C ILE A 150 3.54 -10.27 13.73
N LEU A 151 3.45 -9.37 12.76
CA LEU A 151 2.47 -8.28 12.74
C LEU A 151 1.37 -8.61 11.73
N PRO A 152 0.15 -8.95 12.20
CA PRO A 152 -0.96 -9.29 11.31
C PRO A 152 -1.35 -8.15 10.36
N PRO A 153 -2.13 -8.46 9.28
CA PRO A 153 -2.64 -7.45 8.36
C PRO A 153 -3.41 -6.33 9.07
N GLY A 154 -3.09 -5.09 8.77
CA GLY A 154 -3.76 -3.91 9.33
C GLY A 154 -3.46 -3.59 10.79
N GLU A 155 -2.81 -4.50 11.53
CA GLU A 155 -2.49 -4.32 12.94
C GLU A 155 -1.32 -3.35 13.17
N MET A 156 -1.29 -2.81 14.39
CA MET A 156 -0.28 -1.86 14.86
C MET A 156 0.52 -2.45 16.01
N ILE A 157 1.76 -2.00 16.14
CA ILE A 157 2.63 -2.32 17.27
C ILE A 157 3.29 -1.04 17.77
N VAL A 158 3.16 -0.80 19.08
CA VAL A 158 3.75 0.38 19.72
C VAL A 158 5.00 -0.04 20.48
N LEU A 159 6.07 0.70 20.25
CA LEU A 159 7.31 0.62 21.03
C LEU A 159 7.38 1.84 21.93
N ALA A 160 7.46 1.65 23.24
CA ALA A 160 7.56 2.72 24.22
C ALA A 160 8.95 2.77 24.86
N ARG A 161 9.41 3.94 25.23
CA ARG A 161 10.63 4.09 26.00
C ARG A 161 10.46 3.51 27.39
N ASP A 162 9.40 3.89 28.11
CA ASP A 162 9.01 3.32 29.39
C ASP A 162 7.58 2.75 29.30
N PRO A 163 7.43 1.41 29.20
CA PRO A 163 6.11 0.78 29.09
C PRO A 163 5.19 1.06 30.29
N ALA A 164 5.72 1.31 31.48
CA ALA A 164 4.91 1.60 32.65
C ALA A 164 4.32 3.01 32.57
N ALA A 165 5.15 4.01 32.29
CA ALA A 165 4.69 5.38 32.06
C ALA A 165 3.72 5.46 30.87
N PHE A 166 4.00 4.72 29.79
CA PHE A 166 3.09 4.63 28.64
C PHE A 166 1.73 4.05 29.02
N ALA A 167 1.70 2.93 29.75
CA ALA A 167 0.46 2.27 30.18
C ALA A 167 -0.40 3.14 31.12
N ASP A 168 0.23 3.97 31.96
CA ASP A 168 -0.49 4.93 32.80
C ASP A 168 -1.26 5.96 31.98
N ARG A 169 -0.73 6.36 30.81
CA ARG A 169 -1.35 7.33 29.91
C ARG A 169 -2.30 6.68 28.90
N TYR A 170 -1.95 5.50 28.39
CA TYR A 170 -2.69 4.78 27.35
C TYR A 170 -3.03 3.34 27.81
N PRO A 171 -3.90 3.19 28.81
CA PRO A 171 -4.14 1.88 29.47
C PRO A 171 -4.78 0.82 28.56
N ASN A 172 -5.32 1.23 27.41
CA ASN A 172 -5.97 0.34 26.46
C ASN A 172 -5.07 -0.02 25.26
N VAL A 173 -3.83 0.47 25.21
CA VAL A 173 -2.89 0.21 24.13
C VAL A 173 -1.82 -0.76 24.61
N ILE A 174 -1.64 -1.85 23.86
CA ILE A 174 -0.64 -2.86 24.18
C ILE A 174 0.72 -2.43 23.65
N VAL A 175 1.72 -2.36 24.52
CA VAL A 175 3.11 -2.10 24.15
C VAL A 175 3.75 -3.38 23.63
N GLY A 176 4.24 -3.35 22.40
CA GLY A 176 4.93 -4.48 21.75
C GLY A 176 6.40 -4.62 22.14
N GLY A 177 6.99 -3.59 22.75
CA GLY A 177 8.37 -3.62 23.23
C GLY A 177 8.85 -2.32 23.85
N ALA A 178 9.91 -2.42 24.67
CA ALA A 178 10.61 -1.27 25.24
C ALA A 178 11.91 -1.02 24.49
N TYR A 179 12.13 0.19 24.02
CA TYR A 179 13.41 0.58 23.43
C TYR A 179 14.34 1.29 24.43
N GLN A 180 15.61 1.31 24.13
CA GLN A 180 16.63 2.06 24.88
C GLN A 180 17.08 3.30 24.10
N GLY A 181 17.55 4.30 24.81
CA GLY A 181 17.86 5.62 24.26
C GLY A 181 16.70 6.58 24.43
N LYS A 182 16.68 7.61 23.64
CA LYS A 182 15.61 8.60 23.58
C LYS A 182 15.51 9.20 22.19
N LEU A 183 14.33 9.72 21.86
CA LEU A 183 14.10 10.47 20.64
C LEU A 183 14.63 11.90 20.80
N SER A 184 15.23 12.44 19.74
CA SER A 184 15.75 13.81 19.77
C SER A 184 14.62 14.83 19.63
N ASN A 185 14.55 15.78 20.57
CA ASN A 185 13.58 16.89 20.50
C ASN A 185 13.92 17.90 19.37
N LYS A 186 15.09 17.75 18.72
CA LYS A 186 15.56 18.63 17.64
C LYS A 186 15.62 17.93 16.29
N GLY A 187 14.97 16.79 16.20
CA GLY A 187 14.99 15.98 15.00
C GLY A 187 16.17 15.01 14.95
N GLU A 188 15.94 13.91 14.29
CA GLU A 188 16.91 12.88 13.96
C GLU A 188 16.38 11.98 12.85
N VAL A 189 17.22 11.05 12.40
CA VAL A 189 16.79 10.01 11.46
C VAL A 189 16.51 8.72 12.22
N ILE A 190 15.25 8.32 12.25
CA ILE A 190 14.84 7.00 12.73
C ILE A 190 14.74 6.06 11.54
N SER A 191 15.47 4.96 11.57
CA SER A 191 15.45 3.97 10.49
C SER A 191 15.10 2.58 11.01
N LEU A 192 14.26 1.86 10.28
CA LEU A 192 14.00 0.44 10.49
C LEU A 192 14.82 -0.37 9.49
N LYS A 193 15.58 -1.34 10.00
CA LYS A 193 16.45 -2.22 9.22
C LYS A 193 15.93 -3.66 9.27
N ASP A 194 16.09 -4.38 8.16
CA ASP A 194 15.79 -5.81 8.11
C ASP A 194 16.84 -6.66 8.85
N ALA A 195 16.61 -7.97 8.90
CA ALA A 195 17.53 -8.92 9.55
C ALA A 195 18.93 -9.00 8.90
N GLN A 196 19.09 -8.47 7.68
CA GLN A 196 20.34 -8.38 6.95
C GLN A 196 21.05 -7.03 7.14
N GLY A 197 20.41 -6.09 7.85
CA GLY A 197 20.91 -4.75 8.10
C GLY A 197 20.60 -3.72 7.00
N ASN A 198 19.78 -4.05 6.01
CA ASN A 198 19.35 -3.10 4.99
C ASN A 198 18.27 -2.18 5.54
N THR A 199 18.39 -0.88 5.30
CA THR A 199 17.36 0.09 5.67
C THR A 199 16.11 -0.11 4.81
N ARG A 200 14.97 -0.32 5.47
CA ARG A 200 13.65 -0.47 4.85
C ARG A 200 12.81 0.79 4.93
N ILE A 201 12.89 1.47 6.08
CA ILE A 201 12.22 2.75 6.33
C ILE A 201 13.24 3.72 6.88
N SER A 202 13.08 4.99 6.53
CA SER A 202 13.83 6.09 7.12
C SER A 202 12.91 7.30 7.28
N VAL A 203 12.84 7.85 8.48
CA VAL A 203 12.05 9.05 8.81
C VAL A 203 12.99 10.07 9.40
N PRO A 204 13.41 11.08 8.62
CA PRO A 204 14.26 12.17 9.10
C PRO A 204 13.40 13.28 9.74
N TYR A 205 12.67 12.95 10.83
CA TYR A 205 11.82 13.94 11.47
C TYR A 205 12.63 15.11 12.04
N ASP A 206 11.98 16.27 12.12
CA ASP A 206 12.59 17.54 12.55
C ASP A 206 11.54 18.37 13.30
N ASP A 207 11.96 19.40 14.05
CA ASP A 207 11.13 20.43 14.66
C ASP A 207 11.00 21.70 13.77
N GLU A 208 11.68 21.70 12.59
CA GLU A 208 11.76 22.78 11.61
C GLU A 208 11.55 22.25 10.17
N ASN A 209 12.00 23.00 9.17
CA ASN A 209 12.17 22.56 7.77
C ASN A 209 10.91 21.96 7.10
N GLY A 210 9.72 22.45 7.49
CA GLY A 210 8.45 22.00 6.91
C GLY A 210 7.77 20.87 7.66
N TRP A 211 8.38 20.38 8.75
CA TRP A 211 7.74 19.45 9.68
C TRP A 211 6.72 20.16 10.58
N PRO A 212 5.70 19.45 11.07
CA PRO A 212 4.74 20.02 12.04
C PRO A 212 5.44 20.48 13.32
N ILE A 213 5.13 21.70 13.76
CA ILE A 213 5.81 22.35 14.89
C ILE A 213 5.25 21.91 16.25
N SER A 214 3.95 21.56 16.34
CA SER A 214 3.32 21.28 17.62
C SER A 214 3.76 19.98 18.30
N PRO A 215 4.26 18.94 17.60
CA PRO A 215 4.89 17.81 18.26
C PRO A 215 6.14 18.14 19.08
N ASP A 216 6.76 19.29 18.85
CA ASP A 216 7.85 19.79 19.71
C ASP A 216 7.29 20.38 21.02
N GLY A 217 6.95 19.51 21.97
CA GLY A 217 6.60 19.85 23.36
C GLY A 217 5.24 20.50 23.59
N ARG A 218 4.39 20.63 22.56
CA ARG A 218 3.04 21.18 22.72
C ARG A 218 1.96 20.14 22.96
N GLY A 219 2.35 18.87 22.96
CA GLY A 219 1.50 17.76 23.35
C GLY A 219 1.02 16.87 22.21
N ASP A 220 1.21 17.27 20.97
CA ASP A 220 0.85 16.46 19.82
C ASP A 220 1.99 15.48 19.48
N SER A 221 1.67 14.41 18.74
CA SER A 221 2.65 13.54 18.08
C SER A 221 2.78 13.90 16.60
N LEU A 222 3.81 13.36 15.94
CA LEU A 222 3.89 13.30 14.48
C LEU A 222 3.09 12.10 13.98
N VAL A 223 2.15 12.32 13.06
CA VAL A 223 1.30 11.29 12.48
C VAL A 223 1.48 11.25 10.97
N PHE A 224 1.75 10.06 10.43
CA PHE A 224 1.83 9.80 9.01
C PHE A 224 0.43 9.63 8.42
N VAL A 225 0.08 10.42 7.37
CA VAL A 225 -1.32 10.50 6.88
C VAL A 225 -1.51 10.15 5.42
N VAL A 226 -0.48 9.71 4.73
CA VAL A 226 -0.55 9.33 3.31
C VAL A 226 -0.15 7.87 3.13
N GLN A 227 -1.13 7.00 2.97
CA GLN A 227 -0.93 5.54 2.98
C GLN A 227 0.22 5.05 2.08
N ASP A 228 0.36 5.60 0.89
CA ASP A 228 1.41 5.25 -0.07
C ASP A 228 2.44 6.39 -0.24
N GLY A 229 2.54 7.26 0.77
CA GLY A 229 3.44 8.41 0.76
C GLY A 229 4.90 8.06 1.10
N ASP A 230 5.80 8.95 0.72
CA ASP A 230 7.20 8.89 1.14
C ASP A 230 7.31 9.35 2.60
N SER A 231 7.82 8.47 3.47
CA SER A 231 8.04 8.77 4.90
C SER A 231 9.11 9.85 5.15
N GLN A 232 9.90 10.20 4.14
CA GLN A 232 10.91 11.24 4.21
C GLN A 232 10.36 12.64 3.83
N ASP A 233 9.18 12.72 3.19
CA ASP A 233 8.56 14.01 2.84
C ASP A 233 7.72 14.52 4.02
N PRO A 234 8.09 15.69 4.65
CA PRO A 234 7.33 16.25 5.75
C PRO A 234 5.87 16.58 5.44
N LYS A 235 5.51 16.75 4.15
CA LYS A 235 4.12 16.96 3.72
C LYS A 235 3.19 15.76 3.96
N ASN A 236 3.76 14.58 4.14
CA ASN A 236 3.02 13.35 4.43
C ASN A 236 2.80 13.15 5.93
N TRP A 237 3.27 14.09 6.75
CA TRP A 237 3.14 14.09 8.20
C TRP A 237 2.32 15.29 8.67
N ARG A 238 1.57 15.10 9.73
CA ARG A 238 0.87 16.18 10.47
C ARG A 238 1.01 16.00 11.97
N ALA A 239 0.66 17.01 12.72
CA ALA A 239 0.43 16.88 14.16
C ALA A 239 -0.82 16.02 14.41
N SER A 240 -0.82 15.23 15.47
CA SER A 240 -2.01 14.50 15.92
C SER A 240 -3.15 15.47 16.26
N GLU A 241 -4.39 14.98 16.17
CA GLU A 241 -5.58 15.76 16.58
C GLU A 241 -5.77 15.74 18.10
N ASN A 242 -5.27 14.72 18.74
CA ASN A 242 -5.40 14.53 20.18
C ASN A 242 -4.13 14.95 20.90
N PHE A 243 -4.32 15.72 21.97
CA PHE A 243 -3.24 15.98 22.92
C PHE A 243 -2.74 14.65 23.52
N GLY A 244 -1.45 14.44 23.48
CA GLY A 244 -0.81 13.19 23.86
C GLY A 244 -0.61 12.22 22.70
N GLY A 245 -1.15 12.51 21.52
CA GLY A 245 -1.13 11.57 20.40
C GLY A 245 -2.32 10.61 20.41
N SER A 246 -2.26 9.61 19.55
CA SER A 246 -3.36 8.66 19.32
C SER A 246 -2.86 7.23 19.06
N PRO A 247 -1.95 6.68 19.89
CA PRO A 247 -1.38 5.37 19.63
C PRO A 247 -2.47 4.29 19.58
N GLY A 248 -2.39 3.40 18.59
CA GLY A 248 -3.37 2.37 18.32
C GLY A 248 -4.56 2.83 17.47
N ALA A 249 -4.59 4.08 17.00
CA ALA A 249 -5.64 4.59 16.12
C ALA A 249 -5.18 4.66 14.66
N ASP A 250 -6.11 4.43 13.72
CA ASP A 250 -5.85 4.59 12.29
C ASP A 250 -5.87 6.07 11.90
N HIS A 251 -4.94 6.49 11.08
CA HIS A 251 -4.73 7.89 10.69
C HIS A 251 -5.00 8.19 9.21
N TYR A 252 -5.37 7.18 8.39
CA TYR A 252 -5.74 7.32 6.97
C TYR A 252 -6.96 6.51 6.57
#